data_616c1a8dc85414d906cb2c6a84ec940a
#
_entry.id   616c1a8dc85414d906cb2c6a84ec940a
#
_cell.length_a   1.000
_cell.length_b   1.000
_cell.length_c   1.000
_cell.angle_alpha   90.00
_cell.angle_beta   90.00
_cell.angle_gamma   90.00
#
_symmetry.space_group_name_H-M   'P 1'
#
loop_
_entity.id
_entity.type
_entity.pdbx_description
1 polymer ?
#
loop_
_entity_poly.entity_id
_entity_poly.type
_entity_poly.pdbx_seq_one_letter_code
_entity_poly.pdbx_strand_id
1 'polypeptide(L)'
;SLISAISSIRSNSKRSFLTSLAIIIGTAAVIAVIGIGSSAEKALEASIDDLGGRTLYVAPGQNRRGAVTKGLIPLDIKDAEALAKYKEHDWEISPTITRNRQVKFGNANINQRIGAYLPIHFGVRGYELESGRLFDEDDNLGRKRVVVLGSKIPSELKTMAGNLLNKEILIAGTSYKVIGILKEEGSTGWQNPDEELYIPLLTGSQRVFGTPNVDSINVGISNDQNVDEIMMSIEQILRAKHDIGPGQDNDF
;
A
#
# COMPACT_ATOMS: atom_id res chain seq x y z
N SER A 1 -5.15 -14.05 66.17
CA SER A 1 -4.70 -14.61 64.91
C SER A 1 -3.93 -13.61 64.01
N LEU A 2 -4.37 -12.37 63.79
CA LEU A 2 -3.61 -11.35 63.03
C LEU A 2 -2.35 -10.88 63.82
N ILE A 3 -2.50 -10.72 65.13
CA ILE A 3 -1.40 -10.33 66.04
C ILE A 3 -0.29 -11.39 66.05
N SER A 4 -0.64 -12.67 66.06
CA SER A 4 0.31 -13.76 65.99
C SER A 4 1.08 -13.82 64.65
N ALA A 5 0.42 -13.49 63.52
CA ALA A 5 1.03 -13.41 62.20
C ALA A 5 2.06 -12.26 62.15
N ILE A 6 1.73 -11.09 62.65
CA ILE A 6 2.61 -9.92 62.73
C ILE A 6 3.83 -10.17 63.63
N SER A 7 3.64 -10.86 64.80
CA SER A 7 4.74 -11.21 65.67
C SER A 7 5.70 -12.23 65.04
N SER A 8 5.19 -13.19 64.28
CA SER A 8 6.01 -14.16 63.53
C SER A 8 6.83 -13.51 62.41
N ILE A 9 6.29 -12.52 61.72
CA ILE A 9 7.00 -11.72 60.71
C ILE A 9 8.14 -10.90 61.37
N ARG A 10 7.86 -10.32 62.54
CA ARG A 10 8.87 -9.54 63.25
C ARG A 10 10.00 -10.38 63.85
N SER A 11 9.72 -11.58 64.35
CA SER A 11 10.74 -12.50 64.90
C SER A 11 11.68 -13.07 63.84
N ASN A 12 11.23 -13.17 62.57
CA ASN A 12 12.03 -13.66 61.41
C ASN A 12 12.15 -12.59 60.31
N SER A 13 12.37 -11.34 60.67
CA SER A 13 12.31 -10.19 59.76
C SER A 13 13.20 -10.32 58.50
N LYS A 14 14.42 -10.85 58.66
CA LYS A 14 15.34 -11.09 57.52
C LYS A 14 14.78 -12.07 56.48
N ARG A 15 14.18 -13.17 56.94
CA ARG A 15 13.59 -14.18 56.05
C ARG A 15 12.34 -13.63 55.35
N SER A 16 11.48 -12.93 56.13
CA SER A 16 10.27 -12.32 55.58
C SER A 16 10.60 -11.21 54.57
N PHE A 17 11.63 -10.44 54.81
CA PHE A 17 12.11 -9.42 53.87
C PHE A 17 12.63 -10.05 52.57
N LEU A 18 13.48 -11.10 52.67
CA LEU A 18 14.02 -11.76 51.47
C LEU A 18 12.94 -12.45 50.62
N THR A 19 11.94 -13.07 51.27
CA THR A 19 10.84 -13.69 50.52
C THR A 19 9.93 -12.67 49.88
N SER A 20 9.61 -11.57 50.56
CA SER A 20 8.83 -10.46 49.98
C SER A 20 9.58 -9.80 48.83
N LEU A 21 10.88 -9.57 48.96
CA LEU A 21 11.72 -9.02 47.89
C LEU A 21 11.75 -9.93 46.65
N ALA A 22 11.88 -11.24 46.86
CA ALA A 22 11.85 -12.19 45.77
C ALA A 22 10.51 -12.19 44.99
N ILE A 23 9.39 -12.08 45.73
CA ILE A 23 8.06 -11.98 45.10
C ILE A 23 7.91 -10.66 44.32
N ILE A 24 8.36 -9.53 44.93
CA ILE A 24 8.29 -8.22 44.26
C ILE A 24 9.13 -8.23 42.98
N ILE A 25 10.35 -8.74 43.03
CA ILE A 25 11.21 -8.82 41.83
C ILE A 25 10.56 -9.73 40.76
N GLY A 26 10.02 -10.88 41.18
CA GLY A 26 9.36 -11.81 40.26
C GLY A 26 8.14 -11.20 39.59
N THR A 27 7.26 -10.57 40.37
CA THR A 27 6.07 -9.91 39.81
C THR A 27 6.42 -8.70 38.97
N ALA A 28 7.38 -7.88 39.37
CA ALA A 28 7.83 -6.74 38.58
C ALA A 28 8.44 -7.18 37.24
N ALA A 29 9.20 -8.26 37.21
CA ALA A 29 9.77 -8.80 36.01
C ALA A 29 8.66 -9.27 35.01
N VAL A 30 7.64 -9.97 35.49
CA VAL A 30 6.51 -10.42 34.67
C VAL A 30 5.74 -9.23 34.11
N ILE A 31 5.43 -8.22 34.94
CA ILE A 31 4.74 -7.01 34.49
C ILE A 31 5.57 -6.26 33.46
N ALA A 32 6.87 -6.15 33.64
CA ALA A 32 7.78 -5.51 32.70
C ALA A 32 7.78 -6.23 31.33
N VAL A 33 7.85 -7.56 31.33
CA VAL A 33 7.82 -8.36 30.08
C VAL A 33 6.48 -8.19 29.35
N ILE A 34 5.35 -8.24 30.07
CA ILE A 34 4.02 -8.01 29.47
C ILE A 34 3.91 -6.59 28.94
N GLY A 35 4.39 -5.61 29.68
CA GLY A 35 4.38 -4.19 29.25
C GLY A 35 5.21 -3.94 28.00
N ILE A 36 6.39 -4.53 27.90
CA ILE A 36 7.23 -4.45 26.69
C ILE A 36 6.53 -5.15 25.52
N GLY A 37 5.96 -6.33 25.74
CA GLY A 37 5.23 -7.08 24.70
C GLY A 37 4.05 -6.29 24.14
N SER A 38 3.20 -5.73 25.00
CA SER A 38 2.05 -4.93 24.55
C SER A 38 2.44 -3.61 23.88
N SER A 39 3.56 -3.01 24.29
CA SER A 39 4.09 -1.80 23.65
C SER A 39 4.65 -2.09 22.26
N ALA A 40 5.32 -3.23 22.10
CA ALA A 40 5.83 -3.67 20.79
C ALA A 40 4.68 -4.01 19.82
N GLU A 41 3.63 -4.66 20.31
CA GLU A 41 2.43 -4.96 19.53
C GLU A 41 1.75 -3.66 19.02
N LYS A 42 1.52 -2.69 19.91
CA LYS A 42 0.96 -1.38 19.54
C LYS A 42 1.85 -0.58 18.59
N ALA A 43 3.17 -0.65 18.75
CA ALA A 43 4.10 0.01 17.84
C ALA A 43 4.07 -0.65 16.45
N LEU A 44 3.88 -1.96 16.38
CA LEU A 44 3.72 -2.69 15.13
C LEU A 44 2.38 -2.36 14.46
N GLU A 45 1.28 -2.34 15.21
CA GLU A 45 -0.04 -1.92 14.71
C GLU A 45 0.01 -0.48 14.16
N ALA A 46 0.58 0.46 14.90
CA ALA A 46 0.75 1.83 14.44
C ALA A 46 1.61 1.91 13.16
N SER A 47 2.67 1.11 13.07
CA SER A 47 3.51 1.07 11.86
C SER A 47 2.76 0.49 10.66
N ILE A 48 1.84 -0.45 10.86
CA ILE A 48 0.97 -0.99 9.81
C ILE A 48 -0.07 0.04 9.38
N ASP A 49 -0.65 0.78 10.33
CA ASP A 49 -1.61 1.85 10.04
C ASP A 49 -0.95 3.02 9.30
N ASP A 50 0.28 3.39 9.66
CA ASP A 50 1.09 4.41 8.97
C ASP A 50 1.48 3.99 7.52
N LEU A 51 1.50 2.69 7.23
CA LEU A 51 1.75 2.17 5.86
C LEU A 51 0.53 2.25 4.93
N GLY A 52 -0.52 3.01 5.29
CA GLY A 52 -1.66 3.29 4.43
C GLY A 52 -2.84 2.33 4.62
N GLY A 53 -3.06 1.81 5.83
CA GLY A 53 -4.21 0.98 6.16
C GLY A 53 -4.11 -0.46 5.61
N ARG A 54 -5.13 -1.27 5.90
CA ARG A 54 -5.22 -2.63 5.37
C ARG A 54 -5.55 -2.58 3.88
N THR A 55 -4.63 -3.09 3.06
CA THR A 55 -4.83 -3.17 1.60
C THR A 55 -4.82 -4.62 1.15
N LEU A 56 -5.89 -5.07 0.52
CA LEU A 56 -5.93 -6.34 -0.19
C LEU A 56 -5.39 -6.16 -1.61
N TYR A 57 -4.62 -7.14 -2.04
CA TYR A 57 -3.98 -7.12 -3.35
C TYR A 57 -4.58 -8.20 -4.24
N VAL A 58 -5.31 -7.81 -5.26
CA VAL A 58 -5.86 -8.70 -6.28
C VAL A 58 -4.92 -8.66 -7.48
N ALA A 59 -4.36 -9.81 -7.83
CA ALA A 59 -3.44 -9.95 -8.96
C ALA A 59 -3.93 -11.05 -9.91
N PRO A 60 -3.54 -11.00 -11.20
CA PRO A 60 -3.86 -12.08 -12.13
C PRO A 60 -3.35 -13.43 -11.59
N GLY A 61 -4.18 -14.44 -11.62
CA GLY A 61 -3.88 -15.77 -11.11
C GLY A 61 -2.66 -16.38 -11.82
N GLN A 62 -1.73 -16.94 -11.05
CA GLN A 62 -0.62 -17.71 -11.58
C GLN A 62 -1.00 -19.18 -11.61
N ASN A 63 -1.01 -19.78 -12.78
CA ASN A 63 -1.27 -21.21 -12.91
C ASN A 63 -0.11 -22.03 -12.32
N ARG A 64 -0.28 -22.54 -11.10
CA ARG A 64 0.73 -23.36 -10.40
C ARG A 64 0.89 -24.78 -10.92
N ARG A 65 0.10 -25.21 -11.89
CA ARG A 65 0.14 -26.57 -12.42
C ARG A 65 0.30 -26.56 -13.93
N GLY A 66 1.49 -26.55 -14.45
CA GLY A 66 1.98 -26.92 -15.78
C GLY A 66 1.03 -27.37 -16.91
N ALA A 67 -0.27 -27.17 -16.78
CA ALA A 67 -1.25 -27.40 -17.82
C ALA A 67 -1.31 -26.19 -18.74
N VAL A 68 -1.30 -26.44 -20.04
CA VAL A 68 -1.55 -25.43 -21.07
C VAL A 68 -2.87 -24.75 -20.77
N THR A 69 -2.81 -23.54 -20.19
CA THR A 69 -3.96 -22.77 -19.81
C THR A 69 -4.67 -22.24 -21.05
N LYS A 70 -5.90 -22.63 -21.26
CA LYS A 70 -6.84 -21.80 -21.98
C LYS A 70 -6.84 -20.42 -21.32
N GLY A 71 -6.27 -19.45 -22.03
CA GLY A 71 -6.15 -18.04 -21.75
C GLY A 71 -6.62 -17.57 -20.37
N LEU A 72 -5.68 -17.30 -19.47
CA LEU A 72 -5.96 -16.47 -18.31
C LEU A 72 -6.59 -15.18 -18.82
N ILE A 73 -7.79 -14.85 -18.32
CA ILE A 73 -8.40 -13.56 -18.58
C ILE A 73 -7.60 -12.56 -17.73
N PRO A 74 -6.89 -11.61 -18.35
CA PRO A 74 -6.15 -10.63 -17.55
C PRO A 74 -7.15 -9.72 -16.84
N LEU A 75 -6.85 -9.34 -15.61
CA LEU A 75 -7.58 -8.29 -14.92
C LEU A 75 -7.59 -7.00 -15.77
N ASP A 76 -8.72 -6.33 -15.85
CA ASP A 76 -8.85 -5.08 -16.61
C ASP A 76 -9.44 -3.94 -15.76
N ILE A 77 -9.47 -2.72 -16.32
CA ILE A 77 -10.05 -1.55 -15.65
C ILE A 77 -11.54 -1.78 -15.33
N LYS A 78 -12.27 -2.57 -16.13
CA LYS A 78 -13.69 -2.85 -15.86
C LYS A 78 -13.90 -3.79 -14.66
N ASP A 79 -12.89 -4.59 -14.29
CA ASP A 79 -12.92 -5.39 -13.07
C ASP A 79 -12.88 -4.49 -11.86
N ALA A 80 -11.97 -3.51 -11.87
CA ALA A 80 -11.92 -2.48 -10.85
C ALA A 80 -13.22 -1.66 -10.78
N GLU A 81 -13.81 -1.31 -11.91
CA GLU A 81 -15.11 -0.63 -11.95
C GLU A 81 -16.24 -1.49 -11.39
N ALA A 82 -16.22 -2.81 -11.62
CA ALA A 82 -17.21 -3.73 -11.06
C ALA A 82 -17.11 -3.80 -9.53
N LEU A 83 -15.89 -3.89 -9.00
CA LEU A 83 -15.64 -3.83 -7.57
C LEU A 83 -16.08 -2.48 -6.97
N ALA A 84 -15.76 -1.36 -7.61
CA ALA A 84 -16.14 -0.02 -7.15
C ALA A 84 -17.66 0.23 -7.16
N LYS A 85 -18.42 -0.50 -7.97
CA LYS A 85 -19.90 -0.41 -7.99
C LYS A 85 -20.56 -1.17 -6.85
N TYR A 86 -19.86 -2.06 -6.18
CA TYR A 86 -20.39 -2.85 -5.08
C TYR A 86 -20.43 -2.01 -3.80
N LYS A 87 -21.62 -1.48 -3.48
CA LYS A 87 -21.80 -0.47 -2.43
C LYS A 87 -22.00 -1.04 -1.01
N GLU A 88 -21.96 -2.35 -0.83
CA GLU A 88 -22.16 -2.97 0.49
C GLU A 88 -20.96 -2.75 1.43
N HIS A 89 -19.82 -2.40 0.85
CA HIS A 89 -18.59 -2.12 1.58
C HIS A 89 -18.02 -0.76 1.16
N ASP A 90 -17.47 -0.05 2.12
CA ASP A 90 -16.73 1.20 1.90
C ASP A 90 -15.28 0.87 1.49
N TRP A 91 -15.10 0.49 0.21
CA TRP A 91 -13.81 0.09 -0.35
C TRP A 91 -13.20 1.20 -1.18
N GLU A 92 -11.92 1.35 -1.05
CA GLU A 92 -11.11 2.21 -1.91
C GLU A 92 -10.43 1.38 -2.99
N ILE A 93 -10.97 1.38 -4.20
CA ILE A 93 -10.48 0.57 -5.32
C ILE A 93 -9.45 1.34 -6.13
N SER A 94 -8.22 0.81 -6.16
CA SER A 94 -7.09 1.42 -6.88
C SER A 94 -6.44 0.43 -7.85
N PRO A 95 -6.91 0.34 -9.11
CA PRO A 95 -6.24 -0.42 -10.15
C PRO A 95 -4.89 0.19 -10.52
N THR A 96 -3.94 -0.67 -10.88
CA THR A 96 -2.56 -0.28 -11.12
C THR A 96 -2.04 -0.87 -12.42
N ILE A 97 -1.42 -0.05 -13.26
CA ILE A 97 -0.64 -0.48 -14.43
C ILE A 97 0.77 0.08 -14.28
N THR A 98 1.79 -0.77 -14.23
CA THR A 98 3.18 -0.32 -14.09
C THR A 98 4.08 -0.94 -15.13
N ARG A 99 4.90 -0.11 -15.77
CA ARG A 99 5.93 -0.55 -16.74
C ARG A 99 7.13 0.38 -16.66
N ASN A 100 8.28 -0.17 -16.91
CA ASN A 100 9.47 0.67 -17.10
C ASN A 100 9.42 1.34 -18.46
N ARG A 101 9.67 2.64 -18.49
CA ARG A 101 9.74 3.45 -19.72
C ARG A 101 10.88 4.44 -19.63
N GLN A 102 11.35 4.83 -20.81
CA GLN A 102 12.35 5.88 -20.95
C GLN A 102 11.75 7.24 -20.58
N VAL A 103 12.44 7.96 -19.72
CA VAL A 103 12.12 9.32 -19.27
C VAL A 103 13.27 10.24 -19.63
N LYS A 104 12.97 11.39 -20.25
CA LYS A 104 13.97 12.38 -20.66
C LYS A 104 13.63 13.76 -20.15
N PHE A 105 14.65 14.45 -19.68
CA PHE A 105 14.58 15.88 -19.36
C PHE A 105 15.93 16.55 -19.74
N GLY A 106 15.87 17.50 -20.65
CA GLY A 106 17.11 18.09 -21.21
C GLY A 106 18.01 17.03 -21.81
N ASN A 107 19.24 16.94 -21.30
CA ASN A 107 20.22 15.93 -21.71
C ASN A 107 20.16 14.63 -20.87
N ALA A 108 19.38 14.60 -19.80
CA ALA A 108 19.22 13.41 -18.97
C ALA A 108 18.24 12.43 -19.60
N ASN A 109 18.57 11.15 -19.52
CA ASN A 109 17.77 10.06 -20.07
C ASN A 109 17.92 8.86 -19.12
N ILE A 110 16.83 8.47 -18.49
CA ILE A 110 16.76 7.39 -17.51
C ILE A 110 15.67 6.39 -17.93
N ASN A 111 15.76 5.16 -17.43
CA ASN A 111 14.71 4.17 -17.58
C ASN A 111 14.08 3.96 -16.22
N GLN A 112 12.84 4.42 -16.05
CA GLN A 112 12.17 4.44 -14.76
C GLN A 112 10.83 3.76 -14.80
N ARG A 113 10.38 3.34 -13.62
CA ARG A 113 9.05 2.80 -13.39
C ARG A 113 8.01 3.90 -13.55
N ILE A 114 7.06 3.69 -14.43
CA ILE A 114 5.90 4.54 -14.63
C ILE A 114 4.68 3.77 -14.15
N GLY A 115 3.97 4.32 -13.18
CA GLY A 115 2.71 3.78 -12.69
C GLY A 115 1.52 4.64 -13.12
N ALA A 116 0.47 4.00 -13.61
CA ALA A 116 -0.80 4.64 -13.89
C ALA A 116 -1.81 4.28 -12.82
N TYR A 117 -2.40 5.30 -12.21
CA TYR A 117 -3.19 5.20 -10.98
C TYR A 117 -4.44 6.06 -11.04
N LEU A 118 -5.45 5.69 -10.24
CA LEU A 118 -6.54 6.60 -9.90
C LEU A 118 -6.07 7.61 -8.84
N PRO A 119 -6.71 8.81 -8.76
CA PRO A 119 -6.34 9.82 -7.74
C PRO A 119 -6.37 9.32 -6.31
N ILE A 120 -7.29 8.41 -6.00
CA ILE A 120 -7.45 7.78 -4.66
C ILE A 120 -6.20 7.03 -4.20
N HIS A 121 -5.33 6.60 -5.14
CA HIS A 121 -4.12 5.84 -4.84
C HIS A 121 -3.21 6.52 -3.82
N PHE A 122 -3.07 7.84 -3.91
CA PHE A 122 -2.21 8.60 -3.00
C PHE A 122 -2.75 8.57 -1.56
N GLY A 123 -4.08 8.65 -1.39
CA GLY A 123 -4.74 8.52 -0.09
C GLY A 123 -4.61 7.11 0.49
N VAL A 124 -4.89 6.08 -0.32
CA VAL A 124 -4.75 4.66 0.08
C VAL A 124 -3.33 4.33 0.54
N ARG A 125 -2.32 4.99 -0.07
CA ARG A 125 -0.91 4.77 0.26
C ARG A 125 -0.35 5.76 1.28
N GLY A 126 -1.11 6.77 1.68
CA GLY A 126 -0.66 7.81 2.60
C GLY A 126 0.43 8.72 2.03
N TYR A 127 0.59 8.80 0.69
CA TYR A 127 1.65 9.59 0.08
C TYR A 127 1.40 11.09 0.23
N GLU A 128 2.41 11.80 0.71
CA GLU A 128 2.38 13.24 0.89
C GLU A 128 3.17 13.99 -0.19
N LEU A 129 2.76 15.24 -0.45
CA LEU A 129 3.47 16.12 -1.37
C LEU A 129 4.61 16.87 -0.68
N GLU A 130 5.77 16.94 -1.34
CA GLU A 130 6.81 17.91 -1.04
C GLU A 130 6.46 19.26 -1.69
N SER A 131 5.99 19.22 -2.95
CA SER A 131 5.65 20.43 -3.70
C SER A 131 4.66 20.17 -4.82
N GLY A 132 3.89 21.20 -5.20
CA GLY A 132 2.92 21.16 -6.29
C GLY A 132 1.55 20.61 -5.86
N ARG A 133 0.92 19.81 -6.71
CA ARG A 133 -0.36 19.16 -6.46
C ARG A 133 -0.38 17.72 -6.99
N LEU A 134 -1.26 16.90 -6.44
CA LEU A 134 -1.63 15.61 -7.01
C LEU A 134 -2.55 15.81 -8.22
N PHE A 135 -2.66 14.79 -9.08
CA PHE A 135 -3.71 14.79 -10.10
C PHE A 135 -5.05 14.39 -9.47
N ASP A 136 -6.11 14.95 -10.03
CA ASP A 136 -7.49 14.76 -9.60
C ASP A 136 -8.29 13.95 -10.63
N GLU A 137 -9.59 13.74 -10.37
CA GLU A 137 -10.46 12.98 -11.26
C GLU A 137 -10.67 13.71 -12.61
N ASP A 138 -10.64 15.05 -12.64
CA ASP A 138 -10.70 15.82 -13.89
C ASP A 138 -9.45 15.65 -14.74
N ASP A 139 -8.30 15.41 -14.12
CA ASP A 139 -7.05 15.08 -14.83
C ASP A 139 -7.12 13.66 -15.41
N ASN A 140 -7.70 12.71 -14.66
CA ASN A 140 -7.87 11.32 -15.07
C ASN A 140 -8.90 11.20 -16.21
N LEU A 141 -10.13 11.68 -16.00
CA LEU A 141 -11.20 11.63 -16.99
C LEU A 141 -10.87 12.42 -18.27
N GLY A 142 -10.23 13.58 -18.09
CA GLY A 142 -9.71 14.41 -19.18
C GLY A 142 -8.49 13.84 -19.88
N ARG A 143 -7.94 12.70 -19.41
CA ARG A 143 -6.71 12.07 -19.92
C ARG A 143 -5.57 13.09 -20.10
N LYS A 144 -5.43 13.97 -19.11
CA LYS A 144 -4.41 15.01 -19.15
C LYS A 144 -3.02 14.43 -19.04
N ARG A 145 -2.08 15.00 -19.76
CA ARG A 145 -0.67 14.60 -19.72
C ARG A 145 0.04 15.29 -18.58
N VAL A 146 -0.29 14.86 -17.36
CA VAL A 146 0.31 15.33 -16.12
C VAL A 146 1.04 14.17 -15.43
N VAL A 147 2.05 14.50 -14.64
CA VAL A 147 2.84 13.51 -13.90
C VAL A 147 3.21 14.07 -12.53
N VAL A 148 3.14 13.20 -11.52
CA VAL A 148 3.70 13.41 -10.18
C VAL A 148 4.95 12.56 -10.09
N LEU A 149 6.02 13.10 -9.51
CA LEU A 149 7.32 12.44 -9.41
C LEU A 149 7.55 11.95 -7.99
N GLY A 150 8.15 10.77 -7.85
CA GLY A 150 8.76 10.33 -6.60
C GLY A 150 9.95 11.22 -6.22
N SER A 151 10.28 11.25 -4.95
CA SER A 151 11.27 12.19 -4.35
C SER A 151 12.67 12.09 -4.96
N LYS A 152 13.09 10.91 -5.44
CA LYS A 152 14.41 10.67 -6.02
C LYS A 152 14.52 10.98 -7.52
N ILE A 153 13.40 11.06 -8.24
CA ILE A 153 13.39 11.28 -9.70
C ILE A 153 14.12 12.57 -10.11
N PRO A 154 13.95 13.71 -9.41
CA PRO A 154 14.70 14.92 -9.76
C PRO A 154 16.22 14.71 -9.76
N SER A 155 16.76 14.03 -8.76
CA SER A 155 18.21 13.76 -8.67
C SER A 155 18.69 12.83 -9.77
N GLU A 156 17.91 11.85 -10.17
CA GLU A 156 18.22 10.93 -11.27
C GLU A 156 18.19 11.64 -12.64
N LEU A 157 17.31 12.63 -12.79
CA LEU A 157 17.29 13.53 -13.94
C LEU A 157 18.37 14.63 -13.86
N LYS A 158 19.29 14.52 -12.89
CA LYS A 158 20.41 15.44 -12.66
C LYS A 158 19.97 16.90 -12.49
N THR A 159 18.88 17.11 -11.79
CA THR A 159 18.32 18.45 -11.52
C THR A 159 17.71 18.51 -10.12
N MET A 160 17.28 19.71 -9.70
CA MET A 160 16.61 19.91 -8.43
C MET A 160 15.07 19.84 -8.61
N ALA A 161 14.35 19.43 -7.57
CA ALA A 161 12.89 19.34 -7.56
C ALA A 161 12.19 20.61 -8.06
N GLY A 162 12.59 21.78 -7.55
CA GLY A 162 12.01 23.06 -7.95
C GLY A 162 12.21 23.42 -9.42
N ASN A 163 13.21 22.86 -10.08
CA ASN A 163 13.43 23.09 -11.51
C ASN A 163 12.53 22.25 -12.41
N LEU A 164 11.93 21.16 -11.88
CA LEU A 164 11.03 20.29 -12.62
C LEU A 164 9.58 20.68 -12.51
N LEU A 165 9.18 21.27 -11.39
CA LEU A 165 7.78 21.64 -11.17
C LEU A 165 7.28 22.59 -12.26
N ASN A 166 6.14 22.28 -12.85
CA ASN A 166 5.53 22.98 -14.00
C ASN A 166 6.34 22.91 -15.31
N LYS A 167 7.41 22.11 -15.39
CA LYS A 167 8.13 21.82 -16.63
C LYS A 167 7.58 20.57 -17.31
N GLU A 168 8.00 20.38 -18.55
CA GLU A 168 7.65 19.21 -19.32
C GLU A 168 8.80 18.20 -19.34
N ILE A 169 8.48 16.94 -19.12
CA ILE A 169 9.38 15.80 -19.30
C ILE A 169 8.82 14.87 -20.37
N LEU A 170 9.67 14.15 -21.06
CA LEU A 170 9.25 13.16 -22.06
C LEU A 170 9.17 11.77 -21.40
N ILE A 171 8.00 11.15 -21.46
CA ILE A 171 7.79 9.75 -21.08
C ILE A 171 7.45 8.97 -22.34
N ALA A 172 8.25 7.97 -22.68
CA ALA A 172 8.12 7.20 -23.91
C ALA A 172 7.95 8.08 -25.16
N GLY A 173 8.68 9.19 -25.23
CA GLY A 173 8.63 10.15 -26.33
C GLY A 173 7.47 11.15 -26.32
N THR A 174 6.55 11.06 -25.35
CA THR A 174 5.42 11.98 -25.22
C THR A 174 5.65 12.95 -24.05
N SER A 175 5.30 14.24 -24.27
CA SER A 175 5.45 15.29 -23.25
C SER A 175 4.40 15.19 -22.16
N TYR A 176 4.86 15.30 -20.90
CA TYR A 176 4.05 15.32 -19.69
C TYR A 176 4.45 16.51 -18.81
N LYS A 177 3.47 17.25 -18.31
CA LYS A 177 3.70 18.35 -17.38
C LYS A 177 3.89 17.81 -15.97
N VAL A 178 5.00 18.13 -15.32
CA VAL A 178 5.22 17.83 -13.90
C VAL A 178 4.37 18.77 -13.06
N ILE A 179 3.43 18.19 -12.29
CA ILE A 179 2.49 18.95 -11.45
C ILE A 179 2.75 18.81 -9.96
N GLY A 180 3.50 17.80 -9.54
CA GLY A 180 3.82 17.56 -8.14
C GLY A 180 5.06 16.68 -7.97
N ILE A 181 5.63 16.73 -6.78
CA ILE A 181 6.74 15.91 -6.32
C ILE A 181 6.37 15.42 -4.94
N LEU A 182 6.48 14.11 -4.72
CA LEU A 182 6.19 13.46 -3.43
C LEU A 182 7.32 13.71 -2.44
N LYS A 183 7.00 13.68 -1.14
CA LYS A 183 7.99 13.54 -0.08
C LYS A 183 8.69 12.20 -0.17
N GLU A 184 9.83 12.08 0.48
CA GLU A 184 10.54 10.81 0.61
C GLU A 184 9.76 9.87 1.55
N GLU A 185 9.33 8.75 1.01
CA GLU A 185 8.57 7.71 1.71
C GLU A 185 9.48 6.55 2.15
N GLY A 186 10.60 6.39 1.47
CA GLY A 186 11.51 5.28 1.68
C GLY A 186 11.07 4.00 0.94
N SER A 187 11.96 3.02 0.90
CA SER A 187 11.68 1.74 0.26
C SER A 187 10.99 0.78 1.22
N THR A 188 9.80 0.32 0.90
CA THR A 188 9.09 -0.74 1.62
C THR A 188 9.21 -2.05 0.83
N GLY A 189 10.36 -2.73 0.97
CA GLY A 189 10.61 -4.05 0.40
C GLY A 189 10.63 -4.10 -1.13
N TRP A 190 9.52 -4.45 -1.77
CA TRP A 190 9.45 -4.74 -3.22
C TRP A 190 9.22 -3.51 -4.10
N GLN A 191 8.80 -2.39 -3.54
CA GLN A 191 8.47 -1.16 -4.25
C GLN A 191 9.24 0.00 -3.64
N ASN A 192 9.75 0.86 -4.51
CA ASN A 192 10.38 2.11 -4.11
C ASN A 192 9.55 3.27 -4.69
N PRO A 193 8.62 3.85 -3.91
CA PRO A 193 7.78 4.94 -4.37
C PRO A 193 8.59 6.20 -4.74
N ASP A 194 9.78 6.34 -4.15
CA ASP A 194 10.68 7.47 -4.42
C ASP A 194 11.26 7.45 -5.84
N GLU A 195 11.32 6.27 -6.47
CA GLU A 195 11.89 6.05 -7.80
C GLU A 195 10.81 5.82 -8.87
N GLU A 196 9.58 6.23 -8.62
CA GLU A 196 8.45 6.01 -9.52
C GLU A 196 7.88 7.34 -10.04
N LEU A 197 7.30 7.30 -11.25
CA LEU A 197 6.53 8.37 -11.83
C LEU A 197 5.05 7.97 -11.88
N TYR A 198 4.18 8.85 -11.41
CA TYR A 198 2.74 8.62 -11.26
C TYR A 198 1.98 9.41 -12.31
N ILE A 199 1.20 8.73 -13.13
CA ILE A 199 0.34 9.35 -14.15
C ILE A 199 -1.12 8.91 -13.97
N PRO A 200 -2.11 9.70 -14.43
CA PRO A 200 -3.51 9.30 -14.35
C PRO A 200 -3.77 7.98 -15.11
N LEU A 201 -4.60 7.11 -14.53
CA LEU A 201 -4.86 5.74 -15.03
C LEU A 201 -5.28 5.71 -16.50
N LEU A 202 -6.26 6.52 -16.88
CA LEU A 202 -6.76 6.55 -18.25
C LEU A 202 -5.72 7.10 -19.24
N THR A 203 -4.87 8.03 -18.79
CA THR A 203 -3.75 8.52 -19.59
C THR A 203 -2.72 7.44 -19.81
N GLY A 204 -2.34 6.72 -18.73
CA GLY A 204 -1.38 5.62 -18.79
C GLY A 204 -1.87 4.47 -19.68
N SER A 205 -3.08 4.00 -19.41
CA SER A 205 -3.70 2.90 -20.16
C SER A 205 -3.73 3.17 -21.68
N GLN A 206 -4.16 4.36 -22.09
CA GLN A 206 -4.39 4.64 -23.51
C GLN A 206 -3.19 5.20 -24.25
N ARG A 207 -2.32 5.96 -23.58
CA ARG A 207 -1.24 6.72 -24.25
C ARG A 207 0.16 6.17 -24.00
N VAL A 208 0.41 5.51 -22.86
CA VAL A 208 1.74 5.02 -22.49
C VAL A 208 1.85 3.52 -22.66
N PHE A 209 0.83 2.78 -22.25
CA PHE A 209 0.86 1.31 -22.22
C PHE A 209 0.05 0.67 -23.35
N GLY A 210 -0.98 1.34 -23.85
CA GLY A 210 -1.82 0.85 -24.95
C GLY A 210 -2.65 -0.40 -24.59
N THR A 211 -2.96 -0.56 -23.28
CA THR A 211 -3.72 -1.71 -22.78
C THR A 211 -4.69 -1.29 -21.67
N PRO A 212 -5.91 -1.85 -21.64
CA PRO A 212 -6.81 -1.69 -20.50
C PRO A 212 -6.50 -2.65 -19.35
N ASN A 213 -5.58 -3.60 -19.56
CA ASN A 213 -5.25 -4.61 -18.56
C ASN A 213 -4.48 -3.97 -17.40
N VAL A 214 -4.85 -4.35 -16.18
CA VAL A 214 -4.19 -3.91 -14.97
C VAL A 214 -3.29 -5.02 -14.42
N ASP A 215 -2.20 -4.63 -13.77
CA ASP A 215 -1.27 -5.59 -13.15
C ASP A 215 -1.79 -6.05 -11.79
N SER A 216 -2.59 -5.19 -11.16
CA SER A 216 -3.26 -5.47 -9.88
C SER A 216 -4.38 -4.49 -9.62
N ILE A 217 -5.25 -4.88 -8.69
CA ILE A 217 -6.25 -4.00 -8.09
C ILE A 217 -5.99 -4.00 -6.59
N ASN A 218 -5.62 -2.84 -6.06
CA ASN A 218 -5.50 -2.65 -4.63
C ASN A 218 -6.86 -2.25 -4.07
N VAL A 219 -7.29 -2.92 -3.01
CA VAL A 219 -8.55 -2.66 -2.31
C VAL A 219 -8.21 -2.20 -0.90
N GLY A 220 -8.30 -0.90 -0.67
CA GLY A 220 -8.18 -0.29 0.65
C GLY A 220 -9.42 -0.62 1.48
N ILE A 221 -9.21 -1.07 2.71
CA ILE A 221 -10.28 -1.46 3.64
C ILE A 221 -10.06 -0.81 4.99
N SER A 222 -11.16 -0.47 5.68
CA SER A 222 -11.10 0.06 7.05
C SER A 222 -10.73 -1.02 8.06
N ASN A 223 -10.09 -0.62 9.17
CA ASN A 223 -9.57 -1.55 10.18
C ASN A 223 -10.64 -2.36 10.91
N ASP A 224 -11.89 -1.88 10.93
CA ASP A 224 -13.05 -2.52 11.54
C ASP A 224 -13.74 -3.57 10.65
N GLN A 225 -13.33 -3.67 9.38
CA GLN A 225 -13.92 -4.60 8.43
C GLN A 225 -13.32 -6.01 8.53
N ASN A 226 -14.16 -7.01 8.27
CA ASN A 226 -13.74 -8.41 8.25
C ASN A 226 -13.08 -8.75 6.90
N VAL A 227 -11.79 -9.01 6.91
CA VAL A 227 -10.99 -9.32 5.72
C VAL A 227 -11.54 -10.54 4.96
N ASP A 228 -11.96 -11.60 5.67
CA ASP A 228 -12.44 -12.82 5.03
C ASP A 228 -13.77 -12.61 4.29
N GLU A 229 -14.67 -11.79 4.84
CA GLU A 229 -15.93 -11.43 4.18
C GLU A 229 -15.68 -10.60 2.93
N ILE A 230 -14.73 -9.67 3.00
CA ILE A 230 -14.33 -8.84 1.85
C ILE A 230 -13.69 -9.70 0.76
N MET A 231 -12.77 -10.60 1.12
CA MET A 231 -12.15 -11.52 0.17
C MET A 231 -13.20 -12.39 -0.55
N MET A 232 -14.17 -12.94 0.18
CA MET A 232 -15.28 -13.71 -0.41
C MET A 232 -16.13 -12.84 -1.35
N SER A 233 -16.40 -11.59 -1.00
CA SER A 233 -17.17 -10.67 -1.83
C SER A 233 -16.43 -10.31 -3.12
N ILE A 234 -15.12 -10.01 -3.02
CA ILE A 234 -14.26 -9.76 -4.20
C ILE A 234 -14.25 -10.99 -5.11
N GLU A 235 -14.04 -12.17 -4.53
CA GLU A 235 -14.04 -13.42 -5.29
C GLU A 235 -15.37 -13.63 -6.01
N GLN A 236 -16.49 -13.48 -5.34
CA GLN A 236 -17.82 -13.64 -5.93
C GLN A 236 -18.05 -12.68 -7.10
N ILE A 237 -17.68 -11.41 -6.96
CA ILE A 237 -17.86 -10.39 -8.00
C ILE A 237 -17.02 -10.72 -9.24
N LEU A 238 -15.73 -11.04 -9.04
CA LEU A 238 -14.82 -11.32 -10.13
C LEU A 238 -15.15 -12.65 -10.81
N ARG A 239 -15.49 -13.70 -10.07
CA ARG A 239 -15.97 -14.96 -10.64
C ARG A 239 -17.21 -14.79 -11.53
N ALA A 240 -18.18 -14.00 -11.05
CA ALA A 240 -19.37 -13.69 -11.84
C ALA A 240 -19.04 -12.91 -13.11
N LYS A 241 -18.07 -12.00 -13.05
CA LYS A 241 -17.66 -11.19 -14.20
C LYS A 241 -16.82 -11.95 -15.22
N HIS A 242 -16.01 -12.90 -14.77
CA HIS A 242 -15.14 -13.75 -15.60
C HIS A 242 -15.83 -15.06 -16.06
N ASP A 243 -17.15 -15.21 -15.76
CA ASP A 243 -17.92 -16.43 -16.07
C ASP A 243 -17.28 -17.72 -15.51
N ILE A 244 -16.66 -17.63 -14.33
CA ILE A 244 -16.03 -18.77 -13.66
C ILE A 244 -17.09 -19.61 -12.96
N GLY A 245 -17.33 -20.82 -13.45
CA GLY A 245 -18.31 -21.75 -12.93
C GLY A 245 -17.93 -22.40 -11.59
N PRO A 246 -18.89 -23.06 -10.89
CA PRO A 246 -18.59 -23.82 -9.68
C PRO A 246 -17.52 -24.89 -9.93
N GLY A 247 -16.53 -24.98 -9.02
CA GLY A 247 -15.47 -25.98 -9.11
C GLY A 247 -14.32 -25.64 -10.08
N GLN A 248 -14.35 -24.49 -10.72
CA GLN A 248 -13.22 -23.95 -11.48
C GLN A 248 -12.32 -23.10 -10.60
N ASP A 249 -11.01 -23.17 -10.84
CA ASP A 249 -10.02 -22.32 -10.15
C ASP A 249 -10.19 -20.84 -10.57
N ASN A 250 -9.86 -19.92 -9.68
CA ASN A 250 -9.83 -18.49 -9.98
C ASN A 250 -8.68 -18.18 -10.96
N ASP A 251 -8.88 -17.18 -11.81
CA ASP A 251 -7.89 -16.62 -12.74
C ASP A 251 -7.24 -15.31 -12.20
N PHE A 252 -7.51 -14.98 -10.93
CA PHE A 252 -7.02 -13.82 -10.19
C PHE A 252 -6.56 -14.20 -8.78
#